data_c5754a8e4456bd009d47fea130419833
#
_entry.id   c5754a8e4456bd009d47fea130419833
#
_cell.length_a   1.000
_cell.length_b   1.000
_cell.length_c   1.000
_cell.angle_alpha   90.00
_cell.angle_beta   90.00
_cell.angle_gamma   90.00
#
_symmetry.space_group_name_H-M   'P 1'
#
loop_
_entity.id
_entity.type
_entity.pdbx_description
1 polymer ?
#
loop_
_entity_poly.entity_id
_entity_poly.type
_entity_poly.pdbx_seq_one_letter_code
_entity_poly.pdbx_strand_id
1 'polypeptide(L)'
;MTAISDPDLALRDAQKAIQSGDFATARQITDALLAGEPTHKEALYMAAVCARYEGRSADALAHLDALKSLSPDFGRAYQEEGHLKRKLGDLSGAVGAFERATRYNPALMASWSALADLYHQAGNTDAATNARAQADRVRALPRELQAVTNHIHEGRVFRAEEIARAFLQKHPTHVEGMRLLADIGSRLGVQEDAEFLLESAVDLDPDNVQLRLDYIQVLRKRQKFAAALEQAGVLMARDPDNPLFQSHFAIESMQAGDYETALDHFERVLQKIPGDPATLVSRGHALKTYGRTEEAISSYKAATDVAPGQGDAWYGLANLKTYTFGDDELARMQAQFAALDIDHMSRVHIAFALGKAHEDRGDHDAAFLAYAQGNALKHQTVRYTTDQMHAEFDAQKAICTADLFEAQAGKGCPAPDPIFILGLPRAG
;
A
#
# COMPACT_ATOMS: atom_id res chain seq x y z
N MET A 1 -26.64 1.19 -32.19
CA MET A 1 -25.32 1.56 -31.66
C MET A 1 -24.36 0.42 -31.99
N THR A 2 -23.38 0.65 -32.83
CA THR A 2 -22.35 -0.34 -33.16
C THR A 2 -21.49 -0.61 -31.92
N ALA A 3 -21.44 -1.87 -31.51
CA ALA A 3 -20.56 -2.29 -30.46
C ALA A 3 -19.11 -1.92 -30.83
N ILE A 4 -18.37 -1.33 -29.86
CA ILE A 4 -16.95 -0.99 -30.04
C ILE A 4 -16.20 -2.31 -30.18
N SER A 5 -15.58 -2.55 -31.30
CA SER A 5 -14.88 -3.81 -31.61
C SER A 5 -13.55 -3.95 -30.86
N ASP A 6 -12.93 -2.83 -30.43
CA ASP A 6 -11.67 -2.78 -29.66
C ASP A 6 -11.76 -1.65 -28.64
N PRO A 7 -12.07 -1.95 -27.36
CA PRO A 7 -12.13 -0.96 -26.29
C PRO A 7 -10.81 -0.22 -26.03
N ASP A 8 -9.67 -0.90 -26.17
CA ASP A 8 -8.36 -0.29 -25.94
C ASP A 8 -8.00 0.74 -27.01
N LEU A 9 -8.36 0.47 -28.26
CA LEU A 9 -8.18 1.44 -29.35
C LEU A 9 -9.10 2.65 -29.15
N ALA A 10 -10.36 2.43 -28.78
CA ALA A 10 -11.31 3.50 -28.51
C ALA A 10 -10.85 4.41 -27.36
N LEU A 11 -10.30 3.83 -26.26
CA LEU A 11 -9.72 4.61 -25.17
C LEU A 11 -8.53 5.47 -25.61
N ARG A 12 -7.65 4.93 -26.46
CA ARG A 12 -6.53 5.70 -27.01
C ARG A 12 -7.00 6.87 -27.86
N ASP A 13 -8.06 6.67 -28.63
CA ASP A 13 -8.63 7.73 -29.49
C ASP A 13 -9.36 8.77 -28.64
N ALA A 14 -10.11 8.37 -27.61
CA ALA A 14 -10.67 9.29 -26.63
C ALA A 14 -9.59 10.12 -25.93
N GLN A 15 -8.48 9.49 -25.54
CA GLN A 15 -7.34 10.16 -24.89
C GLN A 15 -6.69 11.20 -25.84
N LYS A 16 -6.51 10.87 -27.12
CA LYS A 16 -5.99 11.81 -28.13
C LYS A 16 -6.94 13.00 -28.32
N ALA A 17 -8.25 12.74 -28.39
CA ALA A 17 -9.26 13.79 -28.50
C ALA A 17 -9.24 14.74 -27.28
N ILE A 18 -9.13 14.20 -26.05
CA ILE A 18 -8.94 15.02 -24.84
C ILE A 18 -7.67 15.88 -24.94
N GLN A 19 -6.55 15.29 -25.37
CA GLN A 19 -5.28 16.01 -25.49
C GLN A 19 -5.32 17.13 -26.54
N SER A 20 -6.10 16.96 -27.61
CA SER A 20 -6.32 17.99 -28.63
C SER A 20 -7.41 19.01 -28.26
N GLY A 21 -8.10 18.82 -27.11
CA GLY A 21 -9.20 19.69 -26.67
C GLY A 21 -10.54 19.39 -27.34
N ASP A 22 -10.66 18.32 -28.12
CA ASP A 22 -11.90 17.87 -28.73
C ASP A 22 -12.72 17.02 -27.74
N PHE A 23 -13.28 17.68 -26.73
CA PHE A 23 -14.07 17.05 -25.68
C PHE A 23 -15.38 16.43 -26.21
N ALA A 24 -15.92 16.95 -27.31
CA ALA A 24 -17.15 16.43 -27.90
C ALA A 24 -16.94 15.04 -28.51
N THR A 25 -15.88 14.86 -29.31
CA THR A 25 -15.50 13.55 -29.86
C THR A 25 -15.11 12.57 -28.71
N ALA A 26 -14.32 13.02 -27.75
CA ALA A 26 -13.94 12.18 -26.62
C ALA A 26 -15.17 11.69 -25.84
N ARG A 27 -16.16 12.55 -25.61
CA ARG A 27 -17.42 12.19 -24.96
C ARG A 27 -18.19 11.13 -25.75
N GLN A 28 -18.35 11.30 -27.07
CA GLN A 28 -19.06 10.30 -27.89
C GLN A 28 -18.43 8.91 -27.76
N ILE A 29 -17.10 8.84 -27.73
CA ILE A 29 -16.37 7.58 -27.58
C ILE A 29 -16.58 7.01 -26.18
N THR A 30 -16.45 7.82 -25.13
CA THR A 30 -16.62 7.36 -23.75
C THR A 30 -18.06 6.95 -23.44
N ASP A 31 -19.07 7.67 -23.95
CA ASP A 31 -20.48 7.31 -23.81
C ASP A 31 -20.77 5.96 -24.48
N ALA A 32 -20.19 5.70 -25.65
CA ALA A 32 -20.34 4.43 -26.36
C ALA A 32 -19.65 3.28 -25.61
N LEU A 33 -18.47 3.51 -24.99
CA LEU A 33 -17.80 2.54 -24.12
C LEU A 33 -18.64 2.22 -22.90
N LEU A 34 -19.14 3.25 -22.20
CA LEU A 34 -19.95 3.10 -20.99
C LEU A 34 -21.33 2.47 -21.26
N ALA A 35 -21.86 2.61 -22.47
CA ALA A 35 -23.07 1.90 -22.88
C ALA A 35 -22.85 0.38 -22.99
N GLY A 36 -21.65 -0.06 -23.36
CA GLY A 36 -21.25 -1.48 -23.38
C GLY A 36 -20.79 -2.01 -22.03
N GLU A 37 -20.02 -1.21 -21.29
CA GLU A 37 -19.45 -1.54 -20.00
C GLU A 37 -19.56 -0.36 -19.02
N PRO A 38 -20.67 -0.24 -18.29
CA PRO A 38 -20.91 0.89 -17.37
C PRO A 38 -19.89 1.04 -16.24
N THR A 39 -19.15 -0.03 -15.94
CA THR A 39 -18.14 -0.07 -14.86
C THR A 39 -16.71 0.11 -15.37
N HIS A 40 -16.53 0.48 -16.64
CA HIS A 40 -15.20 0.66 -17.22
C HIS A 40 -14.51 1.90 -16.62
N LYS A 41 -13.54 1.69 -15.73
CA LYS A 41 -12.91 2.73 -14.90
C LYS A 41 -12.31 3.88 -15.70
N GLU A 42 -11.53 3.57 -16.76
CA GLU A 42 -10.86 4.60 -17.56
C GLU A 42 -11.86 5.41 -18.39
N ALA A 43 -12.94 4.79 -18.89
CA ALA A 43 -14.01 5.48 -19.60
C ALA A 43 -14.79 6.42 -18.67
N LEU A 44 -15.10 6.01 -17.43
CA LEU A 44 -15.70 6.86 -16.40
C LEU A 44 -14.82 8.08 -16.07
N TYR A 45 -13.50 7.86 -15.93
CA TYR A 45 -12.56 8.96 -15.71
C TYR A 45 -12.56 9.95 -16.88
N MET A 46 -12.42 9.47 -18.10
CA MET A 46 -12.40 10.32 -19.29
C MET A 46 -13.74 11.06 -19.51
N ALA A 47 -14.88 10.41 -19.25
CA ALA A 47 -16.19 11.03 -19.28
C ALA A 47 -16.33 12.18 -18.26
N ALA A 48 -15.80 11.97 -17.04
CA ALA A 48 -15.76 13.01 -16.02
C ALA A 48 -14.89 14.21 -16.44
N VAL A 49 -13.73 13.96 -17.05
CA VAL A 49 -12.84 15.00 -17.59
C VAL A 49 -13.57 15.81 -18.68
N CYS A 50 -14.17 15.12 -19.66
CA CYS A 50 -14.94 15.78 -20.74
C CYS A 50 -16.07 16.65 -20.15
N ALA A 51 -16.87 16.11 -19.23
CA ALA A 51 -17.98 16.83 -18.61
C ALA A 51 -17.49 18.08 -17.84
N ARG A 52 -16.35 18.00 -17.14
CA ARG A 52 -15.75 19.14 -16.44
C ARG A 52 -15.34 20.25 -17.41
N TYR A 53 -14.68 19.91 -18.51
CA TYR A 53 -14.25 20.90 -19.51
C TYR A 53 -15.43 21.51 -20.26
N GLU A 54 -16.49 20.75 -20.51
CA GLU A 54 -17.75 21.24 -21.11
C GLU A 54 -18.62 22.02 -20.09
N GLY A 55 -18.22 22.13 -18.81
CA GLY A 55 -18.96 22.86 -17.80
C GLY A 55 -20.13 22.09 -17.18
N ARG A 56 -20.29 20.83 -17.49
CA ARG A 56 -21.35 19.93 -16.96
C ARG A 56 -20.92 19.34 -15.62
N SER A 57 -20.84 20.21 -14.59
CA SER A 57 -20.26 19.82 -13.29
C SER A 57 -21.02 18.71 -12.60
N ALA A 58 -22.36 18.64 -12.71
CA ALA A 58 -23.17 17.57 -12.11
C ALA A 58 -22.85 16.19 -12.72
N ASP A 59 -22.75 16.11 -14.06
CA ASP A 59 -22.43 14.89 -14.76
C ASP A 59 -21.01 14.44 -14.43
N ALA A 60 -20.07 15.38 -14.36
CA ALA A 60 -18.70 15.09 -13.96
C ALA A 60 -18.63 14.45 -12.56
N LEU A 61 -19.34 15.03 -11.58
CA LEU A 61 -19.40 14.46 -10.22
C LEU A 61 -20.04 13.07 -10.21
N ALA A 62 -21.12 12.85 -10.98
CA ALA A 62 -21.76 11.54 -11.06
C ALA A 62 -20.82 10.45 -11.60
N HIS A 63 -20.04 10.74 -12.67
CA HIS A 63 -19.03 9.82 -13.17
C HIS A 63 -17.91 9.56 -12.16
N LEU A 64 -17.46 10.61 -11.44
CA LEU A 64 -16.43 10.46 -10.40
C LEU A 64 -16.94 9.66 -9.21
N ASP A 65 -18.18 9.81 -8.79
CA ASP A 65 -18.77 9.04 -7.70
C ASP A 65 -18.91 7.57 -8.07
N ALA A 66 -19.34 7.27 -9.30
CA ALA A 66 -19.36 5.91 -9.82
C ALA A 66 -17.95 5.30 -9.85
N LEU A 67 -16.95 6.05 -10.32
CA LEU A 67 -15.55 5.59 -10.36
C LEU A 67 -14.98 5.34 -8.96
N LYS A 68 -15.20 6.25 -8.01
CA LYS A 68 -14.75 6.11 -6.62
C LYS A 68 -15.40 4.93 -5.90
N SER A 69 -16.65 4.60 -6.24
CA SER A 69 -17.33 3.41 -5.73
C SER A 69 -16.70 2.11 -6.23
N LEU A 70 -16.17 2.10 -7.47
CA LEU A 70 -15.47 0.96 -8.08
C LEU A 70 -13.99 0.88 -7.70
N SER A 71 -13.36 2.02 -7.46
CA SER A 71 -11.94 2.16 -7.14
C SER A 71 -11.75 3.32 -6.16
N PRO A 72 -11.91 3.10 -4.87
CA PRO A 72 -11.79 4.15 -3.85
C PRO A 72 -10.40 4.79 -3.77
N ASP A 73 -9.39 4.13 -4.31
CA ASP A 73 -7.98 4.55 -4.34
C ASP A 73 -7.56 5.21 -5.67
N PHE A 74 -8.50 5.50 -6.57
CA PHE A 74 -8.18 6.08 -7.87
C PHE A 74 -7.86 7.58 -7.75
N GLY A 75 -6.60 7.92 -7.48
CA GLY A 75 -6.14 9.29 -7.15
C GLY A 75 -6.55 10.36 -8.16
N ARG A 76 -6.56 10.07 -9.47
CA ARG A 76 -6.99 11.01 -10.51
C ARG A 76 -8.46 11.42 -10.38
N ALA A 77 -9.33 10.54 -9.86
CA ALA A 77 -10.74 10.91 -9.65
C ALA A 77 -10.87 12.03 -8.60
N TYR A 78 -10.10 11.93 -7.54
CA TYR A 78 -10.06 12.97 -6.50
C TYR A 78 -9.41 14.28 -6.99
N GLN A 79 -8.42 14.19 -7.89
CA GLN A 79 -7.86 15.39 -8.54
C GLN A 79 -8.92 16.12 -9.34
N GLU A 80 -9.71 15.43 -10.16
CA GLU A 80 -10.79 16.04 -10.94
C GLU A 80 -11.90 16.59 -10.03
N GLU A 81 -12.26 15.87 -8.97
CA GLU A 81 -13.19 16.36 -7.95
C GLU A 81 -12.69 17.66 -7.30
N GLY A 82 -11.41 17.73 -6.94
CA GLY A 82 -10.78 18.91 -6.38
C GLY A 82 -10.86 20.11 -7.33
N HIS A 83 -10.60 19.91 -8.61
CA HIS A 83 -10.76 20.97 -9.62
C HIS A 83 -12.20 21.44 -9.76
N LEU A 84 -13.17 20.54 -9.73
CA LEU A 84 -14.61 20.87 -9.79
C LEU A 84 -15.04 21.66 -8.56
N LYS A 85 -14.71 21.20 -7.35
CA LYS A 85 -15.05 21.87 -6.10
C LYS A 85 -14.45 23.26 -6.01
N ARG A 86 -13.18 23.41 -6.43
CA ARG A 86 -12.53 24.72 -6.51
C ARG A 86 -13.27 25.66 -7.46
N LYS A 87 -13.71 25.18 -8.62
CA LYS A 87 -14.50 25.96 -9.60
C LYS A 87 -15.86 26.36 -9.05
N LEU A 88 -16.47 25.51 -8.23
CA LEU A 88 -17.77 25.77 -7.58
C LEU A 88 -17.67 26.64 -6.31
N GLY A 89 -16.44 27.02 -5.89
CA GLY A 89 -16.21 27.83 -4.70
C GLY A 89 -16.16 27.05 -3.39
N ASP A 90 -16.29 25.72 -3.42
CA ASP A 90 -16.10 24.86 -2.26
C ASP A 90 -14.60 24.61 -2.02
N LEU A 91 -13.93 25.59 -1.41
CA LEU A 91 -12.48 25.53 -1.19
C LEU A 91 -12.10 24.46 -0.16
N SER A 92 -12.91 24.27 0.88
CA SER A 92 -12.67 23.22 1.89
C SER A 92 -12.79 21.82 1.29
N GLY A 93 -13.85 21.59 0.53
CA GLY A 93 -14.03 20.33 -0.18
C GLY A 93 -12.96 20.09 -1.25
N ALA A 94 -12.45 21.15 -1.89
CA ALA A 94 -11.33 21.04 -2.83
C ALA A 94 -10.04 20.62 -2.14
N VAL A 95 -9.70 21.16 -0.98
CA VAL A 95 -8.54 20.74 -0.17
C VAL A 95 -8.64 19.27 0.16
N GLY A 96 -9.76 18.81 0.74
CA GLY A 96 -9.92 17.41 1.09
C GLY A 96 -9.90 16.45 -0.11
N ALA A 97 -10.33 16.89 -1.29
CA ALA A 97 -10.23 16.11 -2.51
C ALA A 97 -8.78 16.02 -3.00
N PHE A 98 -8.03 17.14 -3.06
CA PHE A 98 -6.62 17.10 -3.45
C PHE A 98 -5.73 16.37 -2.45
N GLU A 99 -6.00 16.44 -1.15
CA GLU A 99 -5.31 15.63 -0.13
C GLU A 99 -5.49 14.13 -0.40
N ARG A 100 -6.71 13.69 -0.71
CA ARG A 100 -6.95 12.29 -1.11
C ARG A 100 -6.26 11.94 -2.44
N ALA A 101 -6.29 12.84 -3.42
CA ALA A 101 -5.60 12.66 -4.68
C ALA A 101 -4.10 12.39 -4.48
N THR A 102 -3.43 13.21 -3.67
CA THR A 102 -2.00 13.08 -3.39
C THR A 102 -1.65 11.92 -2.45
N ARG A 103 -2.57 11.51 -1.59
CA ARG A 103 -2.43 10.30 -0.76
C ARG A 103 -2.42 9.04 -1.61
N TYR A 104 -3.35 8.93 -2.58
CA TYR A 104 -3.45 7.76 -3.45
C TYR A 104 -2.44 7.77 -4.60
N ASN A 105 -2.09 8.94 -5.11
CA ASN A 105 -1.07 9.09 -6.14
C ASN A 105 -0.21 10.35 -5.89
N PRO A 106 0.93 10.19 -5.19
CA PRO A 106 1.87 11.28 -4.93
C PRO A 106 2.51 11.90 -6.17
N ALA A 107 2.42 11.26 -7.35
CA ALA A 107 2.94 11.78 -8.61
C ALA A 107 2.01 12.84 -9.26
N LEU A 108 0.84 13.11 -8.70
CA LEU A 108 -0.10 14.11 -9.22
C LEU A 108 0.37 15.54 -8.87
N MET A 109 1.35 16.02 -9.65
CA MET A 109 1.95 17.35 -9.47
C MET A 109 0.89 18.48 -9.42
N ALA A 110 -0.13 18.40 -10.27
CA ALA A 110 -1.20 19.41 -10.32
C ALA A 110 -1.99 19.47 -9.00
N SER A 111 -2.21 18.35 -8.33
CA SER A 111 -2.86 18.29 -7.02
C SER A 111 -1.99 18.92 -5.93
N TRP A 112 -0.69 18.65 -5.90
CA TRP A 112 0.25 19.30 -4.98
C TRP A 112 0.32 20.83 -5.18
N SER A 113 0.37 21.28 -6.45
CA SER A 113 0.37 22.71 -6.76
C SER A 113 -0.94 23.36 -6.31
N ALA A 114 -2.09 22.72 -6.55
CA ALA A 114 -3.38 23.23 -6.10
C ALA A 114 -3.50 23.31 -4.58
N LEU A 115 -2.98 22.30 -3.86
CA LEU A 115 -2.90 22.31 -2.38
C LEU A 115 -2.03 23.47 -1.89
N ALA A 116 -0.85 23.68 -2.49
CA ALA A 116 0.03 24.77 -2.11
C ALA A 116 -0.66 26.15 -2.22
N ASP A 117 -1.42 26.36 -3.31
CA ASP A 117 -2.17 27.58 -3.52
C ASP A 117 -3.33 27.73 -2.50
N LEU A 118 -4.10 26.66 -2.26
CA LEU A 118 -5.23 26.68 -1.33
C LEU A 118 -4.78 26.85 0.13
N TYR A 119 -3.72 26.18 0.56
CA TYR A 119 -3.14 26.37 1.90
C TYR A 119 -2.58 27.78 2.09
N HIS A 120 -1.92 28.33 1.05
CA HIS A 120 -1.45 29.71 1.09
C HIS A 120 -2.61 30.70 1.25
N GLN A 121 -3.70 30.52 0.49
CA GLN A 121 -4.91 31.34 0.62
C GLN A 121 -5.56 31.23 2.01
N ALA A 122 -5.47 30.05 2.63
CA ALA A 122 -5.99 29.81 3.99
C ALA A 122 -5.03 30.29 5.10
N GLY A 123 -3.85 30.84 4.77
CA GLY A 123 -2.85 31.29 5.74
C GLY A 123 -2.03 30.16 6.38
N ASN A 124 -2.18 28.92 5.92
CA ASN A 124 -1.39 27.79 6.41
C ASN A 124 -0.06 27.70 5.64
N THR A 125 0.92 28.49 6.07
CA THR A 125 2.22 28.65 5.38
C THR A 125 3.05 27.36 5.38
N ASP A 126 3.00 26.58 6.45
CA ASP A 126 3.79 25.35 6.58
C ASP A 126 3.26 24.26 5.62
N ALA A 127 1.95 24.05 5.60
CA ALA A 127 1.33 23.12 4.67
C ALA A 127 1.54 23.55 3.20
N ALA A 128 1.45 24.85 2.92
CA ALA A 128 1.70 25.40 1.58
C ALA A 128 3.16 25.16 1.14
N THR A 129 4.12 25.38 2.02
CA THR A 129 5.55 25.14 1.75
C THR A 129 5.82 23.65 1.48
N ASN A 130 5.26 22.77 2.32
CA ASN A 130 5.39 21.33 2.14
C ASN A 130 4.78 20.85 0.81
N ALA A 131 3.56 21.30 0.49
CA ALA A 131 2.90 20.94 -0.77
C ALA A 131 3.68 21.43 -1.99
N ARG A 132 4.26 22.64 -1.92
CA ARG A 132 5.12 23.19 -2.99
C ARG A 132 6.40 22.37 -3.17
N ALA A 133 7.06 21.99 -2.09
CA ALA A 133 8.23 21.12 -2.13
C ALA A 133 7.94 19.76 -2.80
N GLN A 134 6.77 19.16 -2.51
CA GLN A 134 6.34 17.93 -3.17
C GLN A 134 6.08 18.14 -4.68
N ALA A 135 5.40 19.23 -5.07
CA ALA A 135 5.19 19.55 -6.48
C ALA A 135 6.53 19.73 -7.23
N ASP A 136 7.49 20.42 -6.62
CA ASP A 136 8.82 20.66 -7.21
C ASP A 136 9.64 19.36 -7.32
N ARG A 137 9.53 18.47 -6.33
CA ARG A 137 10.15 17.14 -6.39
C ARG A 137 9.64 16.33 -7.58
N VAL A 138 8.30 16.28 -7.77
CA VAL A 138 7.71 15.58 -8.93
C VAL A 138 8.12 16.26 -10.25
N ARG A 139 8.15 17.58 -10.29
CA ARG A 139 8.54 18.35 -11.48
C ARG A 139 10.01 18.12 -11.89
N ALA A 140 10.89 17.91 -10.91
CA ALA A 140 12.31 17.66 -11.15
C ALA A 140 12.59 16.28 -11.80
N LEU A 141 11.63 15.35 -11.72
CA LEU A 141 11.79 14.03 -12.34
C LEU A 141 11.74 14.13 -13.88
N PRO A 142 12.53 13.32 -14.59
CA PRO A 142 12.36 13.10 -16.02
C PRO A 142 10.90 12.67 -16.35
N ARG A 143 10.39 13.07 -17.50
CA ARG A 143 9.00 12.79 -17.89
C ARG A 143 8.67 11.30 -17.88
N GLU A 144 9.62 10.48 -18.29
CA GLU A 144 9.51 9.02 -18.27
C GLU A 144 9.29 8.50 -16.84
N LEU A 145 10.06 9.01 -15.87
CA LEU A 145 9.92 8.60 -14.46
C LEU A 145 8.66 9.15 -13.81
N GLN A 146 8.17 10.33 -14.21
CA GLN A 146 6.85 10.80 -13.81
C GLN A 146 5.75 9.85 -14.31
N ALA A 147 5.85 9.37 -15.56
CA ALA A 147 4.93 8.38 -16.12
C ALA A 147 5.02 7.04 -15.37
N VAL A 148 6.22 6.57 -15.06
CA VAL A 148 6.47 5.36 -14.25
C VAL A 148 5.74 5.46 -12.92
N THR A 149 5.94 6.54 -12.17
CA THR A 149 5.31 6.73 -10.85
C THR A 149 3.78 6.74 -10.97
N ASN A 150 3.22 7.44 -11.97
CA ASN A 150 1.78 7.42 -12.21
C ASN A 150 1.26 6.01 -12.51
N HIS A 151 1.94 5.25 -13.38
CA HIS A 151 1.53 3.88 -13.70
C HIS A 151 1.60 2.94 -12.50
N ILE A 152 2.59 3.09 -11.61
CA ILE A 152 2.68 2.33 -10.36
C ILE A 152 1.43 2.56 -9.50
N HIS A 153 1.06 3.82 -9.27
CA HIS A 153 -0.10 4.17 -8.43
C HIS A 153 -1.45 3.88 -9.06
N GLU A 154 -1.49 3.69 -10.39
CA GLU A 154 -2.69 3.26 -11.11
C GLU A 154 -2.78 1.74 -11.28
N GLY A 155 -1.86 0.98 -10.67
CA GLY A 155 -1.83 -0.49 -10.75
C GLY A 155 -1.35 -1.05 -12.09
N ARG A 156 -0.90 -0.20 -13.02
CA ARG A 156 -0.37 -0.59 -14.35
C ARG A 156 1.11 -0.95 -14.27
N VAL A 157 1.44 -1.89 -13.39
CA VAL A 157 2.82 -2.17 -12.96
C VAL A 157 3.71 -2.67 -14.11
N PHE A 158 3.19 -3.49 -15.02
CA PHE A 158 3.95 -3.98 -16.19
C PHE A 158 4.31 -2.83 -17.15
N ARG A 159 3.39 -1.86 -17.33
CA ARG A 159 3.68 -0.69 -18.16
C ARG A 159 4.72 0.22 -17.51
N ALA A 160 4.67 0.37 -16.20
CA ALA A 160 5.68 1.07 -15.43
C ALA A 160 7.06 0.42 -15.60
N GLU A 161 7.13 -0.91 -15.52
CA GLU A 161 8.37 -1.67 -15.71
C GLU A 161 8.99 -1.45 -17.08
N GLU A 162 8.20 -1.56 -18.14
CA GLU A 162 8.66 -1.35 -19.52
C GLU A 162 9.32 0.02 -19.68
N ILE A 163 8.67 1.08 -19.18
CA ILE A 163 9.20 2.46 -19.27
C ILE A 163 10.45 2.61 -18.40
N ALA A 164 10.45 2.09 -17.17
CA ALA A 164 11.59 2.20 -16.27
C ALA A 164 12.82 1.47 -16.80
N ARG A 165 12.66 0.26 -17.36
CA ARG A 165 13.76 -0.50 -18.00
C ARG A 165 14.31 0.23 -19.21
N ALA A 166 13.45 0.75 -20.09
CA ALA A 166 13.86 1.51 -21.27
C ALA A 166 14.60 2.81 -20.89
N PHE A 167 14.19 3.46 -19.79
CA PHE A 167 14.86 4.63 -19.25
C PHE A 167 16.26 4.27 -18.71
N LEU A 168 16.38 3.22 -17.90
CA LEU A 168 17.66 2.80 -17.30
C LEU A 168 18.65 2.25 -18.33
N GLN A 169 18.18 1.70 -19.45
CA GLN A 169 19.09 1.36 -20.56
C GLN A 169 19.85 2.57 -21.10
N LYS A 170 19.23 3.76 -21.05
CA LYS A 170 19.84 5.02 -21.49
C LYS A 170 20.59 5.74 -20.36
N HIS A 171 20.16 5.53 -19.13
CA HIS A 171 20.62 6.21 -17.93
C HIS A 171 20.91 5.19 -16.80
N PRO A 172 21.93 4.30 -16.98
CA PRO A 172 22.11 3.12 -16.11
C PRO A 172 22.44 3.45 -14.65
N THR A 173 22.93 4.65 -14.36
CA THR A 173 23.27 5.09 -12.99
C THR A 173 22.27 6.09 -12.42
N HIS A 174 21.08 6.21 -13.03
CA HIS A 174 20.07 7.14 -12.55
C HIS A 174 19.38 6.59 -11.29
N VAL A 175 19.78 7.10 -10.13
CA VAL A 175 19.39 6.63 -8.80
C VAL A 175 17.87 6.49 -8.63
N GLU A 176 17.09 7.52 -8.96
CA GLU A 176 15.62 7.46 -8.83
C GLU A 176 14.99 6.47 -9.83
N GLY A 177 15.59 6.28 -11.01
CA GLY A 177 15.17 5.24 -11.95
C GLY A 177 15.36 3.84 -11.37
N MET A 178 16.51 3.58 -10.73
CA MET A 178 16.79 2.32 -10.04
C MET A 178 15.80 2.09 -8.88
N ARG A 179 15.55 3.13 -8.08
CA ARG A 179 14.61 3.07 -6.96
C ARG A 179 13.18 2.70 -7.42
N LEU A 180 12.70 3.35 -8.47
CA LEU A 180 11.37 3.06 -9.02
C LEU A 180 11.28 1.67 -9.63
N LEU A 181 12.33 1.20 -10.34
CA LEU A 181 12.36 -0.17 -10.86
C LEU A 181 12.42 -1.21 -9.73
N ALA A 182 13.12 -0.91 -8.64
CA ALA A 182 13.13 -1.76 -7.44
C ALA A 182 11.75 -1.83 -6.75
N ASP A 183 11.02 -0.70 -6.64
CA ASP A 183 9.63 -0.70 -6.13
C ASP A 183 8.73 -1.58 -7.02
N ILE A 184 8.85 -1.46 -8.34
CA ILE A 184 8.14 -2.32 -9.29
C ILE A 184 8.48 -3.80 -9.07
N GLY A 185 9.77 -4.15 -8.99
CA GLY A 185 10.23 -5.51 -8.72
C GLY A 185 9.66 -6.07 -7.41
N SER A 186 9.68 -5.25 -6.37
CA SER A 186 9.11 -5.60 -5.06
C SER A 186 7.59 -5.86 -5.11
N ARG A 187 6.84 -5.10 -5.92
CA ARG A 187 5.39 -5.31 -6.15
C ARG A 187 5.09 -6.54 -6.98
N LEU A 188 5.97 -6.88 -7.92
CA LEU A 188 5.88 -8.08 -8.75
C LEU A 188 6.38 -9.35 -8.03
N GLY A 189 6.96 -9.22 -6.83
CA GLY A 189 7.51 -10.33 -6.05
C GLY A 189 8.95 -10.69 -6.39
N VAL A 190 9.62 -9.95 -7.30
CA VAL A 190 11.02 -10.17 -7.71
C VAL A 190 11.94 -9.41 -6.73
N GLN A 191 12.03 -9.92 -5.50
CA GLN A 191 12.73 -9.25 -4.42
C GLN A 191 14.26 -9.22 -4.61
N GLU A 192 14.82 -10.17 -5.35
CA GLU A 192 16.27 -10.24 -5.61
C GLU A 192 16.74 -9.10 -6.48
N ASP A 193 16.03 -8.85 -7.58
CA ASP A 193 16.31 -7.72 -8.47
C ASP A 193 16.12 -6.38 -7.75
N ALA A 194 15.08 -6.29 -6.91
CA ALA A 194 14.83 -5.08 -6.12
C ALA A 194 15.97 -4.80 -5.12
N GLU A 195 16.49 -5.83 -4.44
CA GLU A 195 17.64 -5.69 -3.56
C GLU A 195 18.87 -5.21 -4.30
N PHE A 196 19.22 -5.88 -5.42
CA PHE A 196 20.39 -5.52 -6.23
C PHE A 196 20.34 -4.06 -6.72
N LEU A 197 19.16 -3.62 -7.18
CA LEU A 197 18.98 -2.24 -7.65
C LEU A 197 19.12 -1.23 -6.51
N LEU A 198 18.56 -1.52 -5.32
CA LEU A 198 18.64 -0.61 -4.17
C LEU A 198 20.04 -0.58 -3.55
N GLU A 199 20.72 -1.71 -3.46
CA GLU A 199 22.10 -1.78 -3.05
C GLU A 199 22.97 -0.88 -3.93
N SER A 200 22.89 -1.07 -5.27
CA SER A 200 23.62 -0.23 -6.24
C SER A 200 23.23 1.25 -6.15
N ALA A 201 21.96 1.56 -5.92
CA ALA A 201 21.50 2.94 -5.79
C ALA A 201 22.02 3.61 -4.50
N VAL A 202 22.08 2.88 -3.39
CA VAL A 202 22.65 3.36 -2.11
C VAL A 202 24.15 3.61 -2.23
N ASP A 203 24.88 2.80 -3.01
CA ASP A 203 26.30 3.02 -3.27
C ASP A 203 26.54 4.30 -4.10
N LEU A 204 25.63 4.62 -5.03
CA LEU A 204 25.72 5.83 -5.86
C LEU A 204 25.29 7.10 -5.10
N ASP A 205 24.36 7.00 -4.17
CA ASP A 205 23.84 8.12 -3.37
C ASP A 205 23.65 7.71 -1.90
N PRO A 206 24.77 7.54 -1.15
CA PRO A 206 24.75 6.99 0.21
C PRO A 206 24.04 7.89 1.24
N ASP A 207 23.91 9.17 0.91
CA ASP A 207 23.24 10.15 1.78
C ASP A 207 21.72 10.19 1.62
N ASN A 208 21.18 9.49 0.64
CA ASN A 208 19.75 9.46 0.35
C ASN A 208 18.98 8.56 1.34
N VAL A 209 18.37 9.22 2.30
CA VAL A 209 17.58 8.54 3.36
C VAL A 209 16.48 7.66 2.77
N GLN A 210 15.76 8.13 1.75
CA GLN A 210 14.65 7.37 1.18
C GLN A 210 15.11 6.07 0.52
N LEU A 211 16.22 6.11 -0.22
CA LEU A 211 16.82 4.90 -0.79
C LEU A 211 17.16 3.86 0.28
N ARG A 212 17.77 4.32 1.36
CA ARG A 212 18.16 3.42 2.46
C ARG A 212 16.96 2.83 3.16
N LEU A 213 15.89 3.61 3.34
CA LEU A 213 14.62 3.10 3.90
C LEU A 213 13.98 2.05 2.98
N ASP A 214 13.96 2.30 1.66
CA ASP A 214 13.43 1.35 0.69
C ASP A 214 14.29 0.06 0.67
N TYR A 215 15.61 0.19 0.78
CA TYR A 215 16.54 -0.94 0.87
C TYR A 215 16.30 -1.79 2.14
N ILE A 216 16.15 -1.15 3.29
CA ILE A 216 15.78 -1.83 4.55
C ILE A 216 14.49 -2.63 4.38
N GLN A 217 13.47 -2.07 3.73
CA GLN A 217 12.21 -2.77 3.50
C GLN A 217 12.36 -4.02 2.62
N VAL A 218 13.18 -3.94 1.56
CA VAL A 218 13.42 -5.09 0.67
C VAL A 218 14.24 -6.17 1.39
N LEU A 219 15.27 -5.79 2.15
CA LEU A 219 16.06 -6.72 2.97
C LEU A 219 15.15 -7.45 3.97
N ARG A 220 14.23 -6.74 4.63
CA ARG A 220 13.24 -7.34 5.55
C ARG A 220 12.32 -8.32 4.84
N LYS A 221 11.80 -7.98 3.66
CA LYS A 221 10.97 -8.88 2.85
C LYS A 221 11.72 -10.15 2.45
N ARG A 222 13.04 -10.05 2.24
CA ARG A 222 13.94 -11.19 1.97
C ARG A 222 14.40 -11.92 3.24
N GLN A 223 13.91 -11.52 4.41
CA GLN A 223 14.30 -12.07 5.72
C GLN A 223 15.81 -11.92 6.02
N LYS A 224 16.47 -10.96 5.39
CA LYS A 224 17.88 -10.60 5.66
C LYS A 224 17.96 -9.61 6.83
N PHE A 225 17.47 -10.02 7.99
CA PHE A 225 17.27 -9.15 9.15
C PHE A 225 18.56 -8.51 9.66
N ALA A 226 19.67 -9.24 9.64
CA ALA A 226 20.97 -8.70 10.06
C ALA A 226 21.43 -7.55 9.14
N ALA A 227 21.30 -7.71 7.83
CA ALA A 227 21.64 -6.66 6.86
C ALA A 227 20.68 -5.46 6.97
N ALA A 228 19.38 -5.70 7.19
CA ALA A 228 18.41 -4.64 7.41
C ALA A 228 18.75 -3.81 8.68
N LEU A 229 19.12 -4.49 9.77
CA LEU A 229 19.55 -3.84 11.02
C LEU A 229 20.83 -3.02 10.82
N GLU A 230 21.80 -3.51 10.06
CA GLU A 230 23.01 -2.76 9.71
C GLU A 230 22.66 -1.46 8.98
N GLN A 231 21.80 -1.52 7.96
CA GLN A 231 21.36 -0.31 7.23
C GLN A 231 20.57 0.65 8.10
N ALA A 232 19.74 0.15 9.02
CA ALA A 232 19.05 0.99 10.01
C ALA A 232 20.06 1.65 10.99
N GLY A 233 21.13 0.94 11.36
CA GLY A 233 22.23 1.47 12.15
C GLY A 233 22.96 2.65 11.49
N VAL A 234 23.11 2.63 10.16
CA VAL A 234 23.67 3.77 9.41
C VAL A 234 22.80 5.02 9.55
N LEU A 235 21.45 4.86 9.47
CA LEU A 235 20.54 5.99 9.70
C LEU A 235 20.62 6.50 11.14
N MET A 236 20.67 5.60 12.13
CA MET A 236 20.82 5.94 13.54
C MET A 236 22.12 6.69 13.82
N ALA A 237 23.24 6.28 13.20
CA ALA A 237 24.52 6.96 13.37
C ALA A 237 24.51 8.39 12.80
N ARG A 238 23.71 8.64 11.77
CA ARG A 238 23.57 9.96 11.14
C ARG A 238 22.79 10.96 11.98
N ASP A 239 21.71 10.51 12.61
CA ASP A 239 20.86 11.33 13.49
C ASP A 239 20.22 10.44 14.56
N PRO A 240 20.91 10.22 15.69
CA PRO A 240 20.44 9.33 16.75
C PRO A 240 19.14 9.79 17.42
N ASP A 241 18.81 11.07 17.27
CA ASP A 241 17.63 11.67 17.88
C ASP A 241 16.41 11.69 16.96
N ASN A 242 16.55 11.28 15.72
CA ASN A 242 15.46 11.25 14.75
C ASN A 242 14.45 10.14 15.07
N PRO A 243 13.16 10.46 15.35
CA PRO A 243 12.17 9.44 15.71
C PRO A 243 11.94 8.41 14.60
N LEU A 244 12.04 8.81 13.33
CA LEU A 244 11.89 7.91 12.18
C LEU A 244 13.03 6.87 12.17
N PHE A 245 14.27 7.31 12.39
CA PHE A 245 15.43 6.41 12.41
C PHE A 245 15.41 5.49 13.61
N GLN A 246 15.03 6.01 14.77
CA GLN A 246 14.82 5.19 15.97
C GLN A 246 13.74 4.13 15.77
N SER A 247 12.61 4.50 15.13
CA SER A 247 11.52 3.56 14.82
C SER A 247 11.97 2.44 13.88
N HIS A 248 12.68 2.77 12.80
CA HIS A 248 13.22 1.75 11.88
C HIS A 248 14.25 0.85 12.58
N PHE A 249 15.17 1.43 13.33
CA PHE A 249 16.16 0.65 14.09
C PHE A 249 15.50 -0.31 15.09
N ALA A 250 14.47 0.16 15.81
CA ALA A 250 13.70 -0.65 16.74
C ALA A 250 12.98 -1.82 16.04
N ILE A 251 12.36 -1.55 14.86
CA ILE A 251 11.69 -2.59 14.09
C ILE A 251 12.70 -3.65 13.62
N GLU A 252 13.86 -3.24 13.11
CA GLU A 252 14.86 -4.21 12.63
C GLU A 252 15.53 -4.97 13.79
N SER A 253 15.74 -4.32 14.95
CA SER A 253 16.20 -5.00 16.17
C SER A 253 15.19 -6.08 16.60
N MET A 254 13.90 -5.77 16.60
CA MET A 254 12.85 -6.73 16.91
C MET A 254 12.85 -7.92 15.91
N GLN A 255 13.01 -7.66 14.61
CA GLN A 255 13.09 -8.70 13.59
C GLN A 255 14.35 -9.57 13.73
N ALA A 256 15.44 -8.99 14.18
CA ALA A 256 16.67 -9.71 14.50
C ALA A 256 16.63 -10.47 15.85
N GLY A 257 15.55 -10.33 16.62
CA GLY A 257 15.34 -11.00 17.90
C GLY A 257 15.85 -10.23 19.12
N ASP A 258 16.39 -9.03 18.95
CA ASP A 258 16.81 -8.15 20.03
C ASP A 258 15.64 -7.27 20.51
N TYR A 259 14.78 -7.88 21.34
CA TYR A 259 13.57 -7.23 21.84
C TYR A 259 13.86 -6.14 22.87
N GLU A 260 14.94 -6.25 23.65
CA GLU A 260 15.29 -5.26 24.66
C GLU A 260 15.70 -3.94 24.00
N THR A 261 16.61 -4.00 23.03
CA THR A 261 17.00 -2.83 22.23
C THR A 261 15.80 -2.23 21.49
N ALA A 262 14.95 -3.08 20.89
CA ALA A 262 13.75 -2.61 20.19
C ALA A 262 12.81 -1.83 21.12
N LEU A 263 12.52 -2.37 22.32
CA LEU A 263 11.64 -1.74 23.31
C LEU A 263 12.19 -0.40 23.80
N ASP A 264 13.50 -0.31 24.07
CA ASP A 264 14.15 0.94 24.49
C ASP A 264 14.00 2.04 23.41
N HIS A 265 14.20 1.68 22.15
CA HIS A 265 14.04 2.64 21.05
C HIS A 265 12.58 3.02 20.80
N PHE A 266 11.62 2.09 20.88
CA PHE A 266 10.19 2.42 20.82
C PHE A 266 9.78 3.39 21.92
N GLU A 267 10.31 3.19 23.15
CA GLU A 267 10.04 4.09 24.28
C GLU A 267 10.57 5.51 23.99
N ARG A 268 11.79 5.64 23.46
CA ARG A 268 12.36 6.94 23.05
C ARG A 268 11.51 7.63 21.97
N VAL A 269 11.00 6.89 21.00
CA VAL A 269 10.08 7.45 20.00
C VAL A 269 8.81 7.97 20.67
N LEU A 270 8.19 7.20 21.57
CA LEU A 270 6.98 7.59 22.29
C LEU A 270 7.19 8.76 23.26
N GLN A 271 8.38 8.95 23.79
CA GLN A 271 8.73 10.15 24.57
C GLN A 271 8.71 11.43 23.71
N LYS A 272 9.09 11.33 22.42
CA LYS A 272 9.10 12.47 21.49
C LYS A 272 7.75 12.67 20.80
N ILE A 273 7.07 11.58 20.45
CA ILE A 273 5.78 11.57 19.79
C ILE A 273 4.81 10.72 20.61
N PRO A 274 4.31 11.24 21.74
CA PRO A 274 3.36 10.52 22.56
C PRO A 274 2.12 10.13 21.76
N GLY A 275 1.78 8.84 21.78
CA GLY A 275 0.60 8.35 21.08
C GLY A 275 0.79 8.10 19.59
N ASP A 276 2.03 7.97 19.06
CA ASP A 276 2.22 7.49 17.70
C ASP A 276 1.66 6.07 17.53
N PRO A 277 0.56 5.89 16.75
CA PRO A 277 -0.15 4.61 16.72
C PRO A 277 0.69 3.48 16.14
N ALA A 278 1.54 3.77 15.15
CA ALA A 278 2.39 2.77 14.51
C ALA A 278 3.46 2.25 15.47
N THR A 279 4.07 3.13 16.26
CA THR A 279 5.05 2.77 17.29
C THR A 279 4.39 2.00 18.43
N LEU A 280 3.18 2.40 18.86
CA LEU A 280 2.43 1.68 19.89
C LEU A 280 2.10 0.25 19.46
N VAL A 281 1.68 0.04 18.22
CA VAL A 281 1.41 -1.30 17.65
C VAL A 281 2.70 -2.13 17.58
N SER A 282 3.79 -1.57 17.06
CA SER A 282 5.08 -2.26 16.94
C SER A 282 5.65 -2.64 18.32
N ARG A 283 5.54 -1.72 19.30
CA ARG A 283 5.89 -2.00 20.70
C ARG A 283 5.03 -3.13 21.28
N GLY A 284 3.73 -3.13 21.00
CA GLY A 284 2.81 -4.21 21.40
C GLY A 284 3.25 -5.58 20.83
N HIS A 285 3.67 -5.63 19.57
CA HIS A 285 4.19 -6.86 18.94
C HIS A 285 5.51 -7.33 19.61
N ALA A 286 6.42 -6.41 19.87
CA ALA A 286 7.67 -6.72 20.57
C ALA A 286 7.41 -7.26 21.97
N LEU A 287 6.58 -6.59 22.77
CA LEU A 287 6.19 -6.98 24.13
C LEU A 287 5.50 -8.36 24.16
N LYS A 288 4.55 -8.60 23.22
CA LYS A 288 3.88 -9.89 23.08
C LYS A 288 4.88 -11.01 22.84
N THR A 289 5.80 -10.84 21.90
CA THR A 289 6.79 -11.86 21.54
C THR A 289 7.81 -12.07 22.67
N TYR A 290 8.16 -11.02 23.38
CA TYR A 290 9.06 -11.05 24.54
C TYR A 290 8.38 -11.62 25.82
N GLY A 291 7.06 -11.90 25.77
CA GLY A 291 6.32 -12.49 26.88
C GLY A 291 5.70 -11.50 27.87
N ARG A 292 5.80 -10.19 27.64
CA ARG A 292 5.25 -9.11 28.49
C ARG A 292 3.80 -8.79 28.09
N THR A 293 2.90 -9.76 28.29
CA THR A 293 1.52 -9.73 27.72
C THR A 293 0.70 -8.54 28.21
N GLU A 294 0.73 -8.19 29.51
CA GLU A 294 -0.06 -7.09 30.07
C GLU A 294 0.36 -5.73 29.50
N GLU A 295 1.65 -5.56 29.27
CA GLU A 295 2.17 -4.35 28.66
C GLU A 295 1.87 -4.30 27.15
N ALA A 296 1.83 -5.46 26.49
CA ALA A 296 1.36 -5.54 25.09
C ALA A 296 -0.09 -5.11 24.98
N ILE A 297 -0.98 -5.60 25.88
CA ILE A 297 -2.37 -5.18 25.96
C ILE A 297 -2.46 -3.65 26.12
N SER A 298 -1.72 -3.11 27.09
CA SER A 298 -1.72 -1.66 27.33
C SER A 298 -1.28 -0.86 26.11
N SER A 299 -0.26 -1.35 25.38
CA SER A 299 0.25 -0.70 24.17
C SER A 299 -0.76 -0.72 23.01
N TYR A 300 -1.40 -1.87 22.77
CA TYR A 300 -2.44 -1.97 21.74
C TYR A 300 -3.68 -1.13 22.08
N LYS A 301 -4.12 -1.12 23.36
CA LYS A 301 -5.23 -0.27 23.81
C LYS A 301 -4.93 1.21 23.58
N ALA A 302 -3.75 1.66 23.96
CA ALA A 302 -3.33 3.04 23.68
C ALA A 302 -3.37 3.36 22.18
N ALA A 303 -2.96 2.42 21.32
CA ALA A 303 -3.06 2.59 19.87
C ALA A 303 -4.51 2.70 19.38
N THR A 304 -5.44 1.87 19.90
CA THR A 304 -6.87 1.96 19.55
C THR A 304 -7.54 3.24 20.07
N ASP A 305 -7.06 3.81 21.17
CA ASP A 305 -7.58 5.05 21.71
C ASP A 305 -7.20 6.28 20.88
N VAL A 306 -5.96 6.30 20.40
CA VAL A 306 -5.45 7.39 19.54
C VAL A 306 -5.95 7.27 18.11
N ALA A 307 -5.97 6.07 17.56
CA ALA A 307 -6.34 5.79 16.18
C ALA A 307 -7.32 4.60 16.08
N PRO A 308 -8.62 4.81 16.37
CA PRO A 308 -9.60 3.72 16.39
C PRO A 308 -9.75 2.98 15.06
N GLY A 309 -9.43 3.63 13.94
CA GLY A 309 -9.45 3.03 12.59
C GLY A 309 -8.24 2.14 12.28
N GLN A 310 -7.21 2.10 13.14
CA GLN A 310 -6.03 1.26 12.92
C GLN A 310 -6.31 -0.21 13.29
N GLY A 311 -6.63 -1.00 12.28
CA GLY A 311 -7.04 -2.40 12.44
C GLY A 311 -5.98 -3.29 13.09
N ASP A 312 -4.69 -3.03 12.87
CA ASP A 312 -3.58 -3.81 13.44
C ASP A 312 -3.61 -3.86 14.95
N ALA A 313 -4.00 -2.76 15.62
CA ALA A 313 -4.10 -2.71 17.08
C ALA A 313 -5.22 -3.62 17.60
N TRP A 314 -6.41 -3.58 16.97
CA TRP A 314 -7.53 -4.46 17.30
C TRP A 314 -7.21 -5.92 17.06
N TYR A 315 -6.57 -6.22 15.93
CA TYR A 315 -6.12 -7.57 15.60
C TYR A 315 -5.01 -8.05 16.54
N GLY A 316 -4.12 -7.15 16.96
CA GLY A 316 -3.09 -7.42 17.98
C GLY A 316 -3.71 -7.91 19.29
N LEU A 317 -4.75 -7.22 19.79
CA LEU A 317 -5.52 -7.62 20.98
C LEU A 317 -6.22 -8.98 20.77
N ALA A 318 -6.91 -9.16 19.63
CA ALA A 318 -7.62 -10.41 19.31
C ALA A 318 -6.66 -11.62 19.28
N ASN A 319 -5.45 -11.43 18.81
CA ASN A 319 -4.42 -12.49 18.72
C ASN A 319 -3.75 -12.86 20.05
N LEU A 320 -4.02 -12.14 21.13
CA LEU A 320 -3.50 -12.50 22.46
C LEU A 320 -4.22 -13.72 23.06
N LYS A 321 -5.34 -14.16 22.50
CA LYS A 321 -6.17 -15.29 22.94
C LYS A 321 -6.73 -15.17 24.34
N THR A 322 -6.01 -14.59 25.27
CA THR A 322 -6.39 -14.35 26.67
C THR A 322 -7.13 -13.04 26.89
N TYR A 323 -7.14 -12.17 25.86
CA TYR A 323 -7.82 -10.89 25.92
C TYR A 323 -9.29 -11.05 25.53
N THR A 324 -10.20 -10.52 26.34
CA THR A 324 -11.64 -10.49 26.06
C THR A 324 -12.08 -9.04 25.89
N PHE A 325 -12.75 -8.75 24.78
CA PHE A 325 -13.24 -7.41 24.46
C PHE A 325 -14.45 -7.02 25.30
N GLY A 326 -14.46 -5.81 25.86
CA GLY A 326 -15.61 -5.20 26.50
C GLY A 326 -16.68 -4.71 25.50
N ASP A 327 -17.85 -4.30 26.02
CA ASP A 327 -18.96 -3.84 25.18
C ASP A 327 -18.63 -2.54 24.45
N ASP A 328 -17.92 -1.62 25.10
CA ASP A 328 -17.49 -0.36 24.49
C ASP A 328 -16.49 -0.60 23.35
N GLU A 329 -15.56 -1.55 23.52
CA GLU A 329 -14.60 -1.91 22.48
C GLU A 329 -15.29 -2.57 21.28
N LEU A 330 -16.27 -3.44 21.54
CA LEU A 330 -17.08 -4.04 20.48
C LEU A 330 -17.84 -2.97 19.67
N ALA A 331 -18.49 -2.03 20.37
CA ALA A 331 -19.20 -0.93 19.71
C ALA A 331 -18.25 -0.04 18.88
N ARG A 332 -17.06 0.25 19.40
CA ARG A 332 -16.01 1.02 18.67
C ARG A 332 -15.56 0.27 17.41
N MET A 333 -15.29 -1.02 17.50
CA MET A 333 -14.90 -1.83 16.33
C MET A 333 -16.01 -1.86 15.28
N GLN A 334 -17.28 -2.02 15.68
CA GLN A 334 -18.42 -2.01 14.76
C GLN A 334 -18.56 -0.65 14.04
N ALA A 335 -18.41 0.46 14.76
CA ALA A 335 -18.44 1.79 14.19
C ALA A 335 -17.30 2.00 13.17
N GLN A 336 -16.09 1.56 13.49
CA GLN A 336 -14.95 1.65 12.57
C GLN A 336 -15.11 0.74 11.35
N PHE A 337 -15.62 -0.47 11.52
CA PHE A 337 -15.88 -1.38 10.40
C PHE A 337 -16.85 -0.78 9.38
N ALA A 338 -17.86 -0.03 9.85
CA ALA A 338 -18.83 0.66 9.02
C ALA A 338 -18.32 1.99 8.41
N ALA A 339 -17.21 2.56 8.89
CA ALA A 339 -16.68 3.83 8.42
C ALA A 339 -16.20 3.72 6.96
N LEU A 340 -16.42 4.78 6.17
CA LEU A 340 -16.09 4.79 4.73
C LEU A 340 -14.62 5.09 4.45
N ASP A 341 -13.93 5.75 5.37
CA ASP A 341 -12.57 6.27 5.24
C ASP A 341 -11.47 5.35 5.82
N ILE A 342 -11.86 4.17 6.28
CA ILE A 342 -10.90 3.17 6.78
C ILE A 342 -10.23 2.43 5.61
N ASP A 343 -8.92 2.18 5.72
CA ASP A 343 -8.20 1.41 4.72
C ASP A 343 -8.63 -0.06 4.68
N HIS A 344 -8.39 -0.71 3.54
CA HIS A 344 -8.86 -2.06 3.27
C HIS A 344 -8.32 -3.09 4.28
N MET A 345 -7.02 -3.04 4.62
CA MET A 345 -6.43 -4.01 5.54
C MET A 345 -6.88 -3.80 6.98
N SER A 346 -7.01 -2.54 7.42
CA SER A 346 -7.61 -2.23 8.72
C SER A 346 -9.03 -2.77 8.83
N ARG A 347 -9.82 -2.69 7.76
CA ARG A 347 -11.18 -3.28 7.72
C ARG A 347 -11.12 -4.81 7.85
N VAL A 348 -10.19 -5.47 7.16
CA VAL A 348 -9.94 -6.92 7.32
C VAL A 348 -9.62 -7.26 8.77
N HIS A 349 -8.68 -6.55 9.37
CA HIS A 349 -8.22 -6.81 10.74
C HIS A 349 -9.33 -6.59 11.77
N ILE A 350 -10.13 -5.52 11.62
CA ILE A 350 -11.27 -5.27 12.51
C ILE A 350 -12.35 -6.37 12.34
N ALA A 351 -12.62 -6.86 11.13
CA ALA A 351 -13.55 -7.95 10.93
C ALA A 351 -13.13 -9.23 11.68
N PHE A 352 -11.83 -9.58 11.65
CA PHE A 352 -11.32 -10.70 12.42
C PHE A 352 -11.38 -10.45 13.95
N ALA A 353 -11.12 -9.23 14.40
CA ALA A 353 -11.25 -8.87 15.81
C ALA A 353 -12.70 -8.93 16.30
N LEU A 354 -13.66 -8.48 15.47
CA LEU A 354 -15.11 -8.63 15.73
C LEU A 354 -15.50 -10.11 15.80
N GLY A 355 -14.99 -10.94 14.88
CA GLY A 355 -15.22 -12.38 14.90
C GLY A 355 -14.81 -13.00 16.24
N LYS A 356 -13.59 -12.70 16.72
CA LYS A 356 -13.09 -13.14 18.03
C LYS A 356 -13.93 -12.59 19.18
N ALA A 357 -14.33 -11.33 19.14
CA ALA A 357 -15.14 -10.71 20.20
C ALA A 357 -16.53 -11.36 20.34
N HIS A 358 -17.18 -11.71 19.22
CA HIS A 358 -18.45 -12.45 19.21
C HIS A 358 -18.27 -13.90 19.65
N GLU A 359 -17.21 -14.58 19.20
CA GLU A 359 -16.89 -15.94 19.61
C GLU A 359 -16.71 -16.07 21.12
N ASP A 360 -15.96 -15.15 21.76
CA ASP A 360 -15.75 -15.13 23.21
C ASP A 360 -17.05 -14.93 24.01
N ARG A 361 -18.08 -14.35 23.39
CA ARG A 361 -19.42 -14.16 23.97
C ARG A 361 -20.37 -15.31 23.70
N GLY A 362 -19.93 -16.31 22.93
CA GLY A 362 -20.79 -17.44 22.51
C GLY A 362 -21.78 -17.09 21.41
N ASP A 363 -21.69 -15.90 20.81
CA ASP A 363 -22.49 -15.51 19.65
C ASP A 363 -21.83 -16.03 18.35
N HIS A 364 -22.00 -17.32 18.12
CA HIS A 364 -21.33 -18.03 17.03
C HIS A 364 -21.83 -17.59 15.64
N ASP A 365 -23.10 -17.17 15.53
CA ASP A 365 -23.64 -16.70 14.24
C ASP A 365 -23.02 -15.36 13.85
N ALA A 366 -22.95 -14.40 14.76
CA ALA A 366 -22.29 -13.13 14.52
C ALA A 366 -20.78 -13.30 14.31
N ALA A 367 -20.12 -14.20 15.06
CA ALA A 367 -18.73 -14.53 14.87
C ALA A 367 -18.46 -15.06 13.45
N PHE A 368 -19.26 -16.02 12.99
CA PHE A 368 -19.12 -16.57 11.64
C PHE A 368 -19.29 -15.51 10.55
N LEU A 369 -20.29 -14.65 10.68
CA LEU A 369 -20.53 -13.56 9.74
C LEU A 369 -19.33 -12.60 9.67
N ALA A 370 -18.77 -12.21 10.82
CA ALA A 370 -17.61 -11.32 10.88
C ALA A 370 -16.35 -11.96 10.24
N TYR A 371 -16.09 -13.23 10.55
CA TYR A 371 -14.99 -13.99 9.92
C TYR A 371 -15.21 -14.17 8.41
N ALA A 372 -16.43 -14.44 7.97
CA ALA A 372 -16.74 -14.56 6.53
C ALA A 372 -16.51 -13.24 5.79
N GLN A 373 -16.92 -12.11 6.38
CA GLN A 373 -16.65 -10.78 5.83
C GLN A 373 -15.15 -10.48 5.77
N GLY A 374 -14.42 -10.75 6.86
CA GLY A 374 -12.95 -10.58 6.90
C GLY A 374 -12.25 -11.41 5.83
N ASN A 375 -12.64 -12.67 5.65
CA ASN A 375 -12.12 -13.56 4.62
C ASN A 375 -12.47 -13.07 3.20
N ALA A 376 -13.70 -12.63 2.96
CA ALA A 376 -14.13 -12.10 1.66
C ALA A 376 -13.34 -10.83 1.28
N LEU A 377 -13.10 -9.92 2.24
CA LEU A 377 -12.25 -8.75 2.05
C LEU A 377 -10.80 -9.17 1.78
N LYS A 378 -10.24 -10.07 2.58
CA LYS A 378 -8.87 -10.56 2.39
C LYS A 378 -8.67 -11.23 1.05
N HIS A 379 -9.64 -12.02 0.60
CA HIS A 379 -9.60 -12.71 -0.69
C HIS A 379 -9.41 -11.74 -1.89
N GLN A 380 -9.95 -10.52 -1.80
CA GLN A 380 -9.77 -9.51 -2.84
C GLN A 380 -8.30 -9.09 -3.05
N THR A 381 -7.45 -9.30 -2.05
CA THR A 381 -6.01 -8.95 -2.10
C THR A 381 -5.10 -10.14 -2.38
N VAL A 382 -5.65 -11.35 -2.43
CA VAL A 382 -4.87 -12.58 -2.64
C VAL A 382 -4.91 -12.97 -4.11
N ARG A 383 -3.75 -13.19 -4.70
CA ARG A 383 -3.61 -13.66 -6.10
C ARG A 383 -3.65 -15.19 -6.22
N TYR A 384 -4.25 -15.88 -5.26
CA TYR A 384 -4.35 -17.32 -5.24
C TYR A 384 -5.49 -17.80 -6.14
N THR A 385 -5.20 -18.78 -7.00
CA THR A 385 -6.23 -19.55 -7.71
C THR A 385 -5.95 -21.05 -7.52
N THR A 386 -7.00 -21.82 -7.35
CA THR A 386 -6.91 -23.28 -7.18
C THR A 386 -6.28 -23.95 -8.42
N ASP A 387 -6.58 -23.43 -9.60
CA ASP A 387 -6.04 -23.96 -10.87
C ASP A 387 -4.53 -23.78 -10.97
N GLN A 388 -4.02 -22.60 -10.55
CA GLN A 388 -2.58 -22.36 -10.52
C GLN A 388 -1.88 -23.32 -9.55
N MET A 389 -2.44 -23.52 -8.35
CA MET A 389 -1.88 -24.45 -7.37
C MET A 389 -1.90 -25.91 -7.88
N HIS A 390 -2.99 -26.32 -8.53
CA HIS A 390 -3.04 -27.65 -9.14
C HIS A 390 -1.99 -27.83 -10.24
N ALA A 391 -1.81 -26.80 -11.10
CA ALA A 391 -0.76 -26.83 -12.12
C ALA A 391 0.65 -26.93 -11.52
N GLU A 392 0.93 -26.23 -10.42
CA GLU A 392 2.19 -26.32 -9.69
C GLU A 392 2.41 -27.73 -9.10
N PHE A 393 1.38 -28.32 -8.47
CA PHE A 393 1.46 -29.69 -7.95
C PHE A 393 1.66 -30.72 -9.05
N ASP A 394 1.00 -30.59 -10.18
CA ASP A 394 1.16 -31.49 -11.30
C ASP A 394 2.55 -31.37 -11.94
N ALA A 395 3.10 -30.16 -12.03
CA ALA A 395 4.47 -29.92 -12.45
C ALA A 395 5.48 -30.57 -11.48
N GLN A 396 5.27 -30.43 -10.15
CA GLN A 396 6.11 -31.09 -9.15
C GLN A 396 6.05 -32.61 -9.25
N LYS A 397 4.86 -33.20 -9.39
CA LYS A 397 4.70 -34.66 -9.58
C LYS A 397 5.39 -35.12 -10.84
N ALA A 398 5.32 -34.38 -11.94
CA ALA A 398 5.98 -34.72 -13.20
C ALA A 398 7.51 -34.74 -13.09
N ILE A 399 8.10 -33.91 -12.24
CA ILE A 399 9.55 -33.81 -12.01
C ILE A 399 10.00 -34.79 -10.93
N CYS A 400 9.28 -34.92 -9.81
CA CYS A 400 9.65 -35.77 -8.68
C CYS A 400 9.25 -37.21 -8.91
N THR A 401 9.83 -37.84 -9.93
CA THR A 401 9.61 -39.24 -10.29
C THR A 401 10.55 -40.18 -9.51
N ALA A 402 10.23 -41.47 -9.45
CA ALA A 402 11.12 -42.50 -8.88
C ALA A 402 12.50 -42.47 -9.54
N ASP A 403 12.54 -42.31 -10.87
CA ASP A 403 13.79 -42.25 -11.65
C ASP A 403 14.68 -41.07 -11.21
N LEU A 404 14.08 -39.92 -10.88
CA LEU A 404 14.84 -38.79 -10.35
C LEU A 404 15.51 -39.14 -9.02
N PHE A 405 14.77 -39.77 -8.10
CA PHE A 405 15.33 -40.18 -6.80
C PHE A 405 16.41 -41.26 -6.93
N GLU A 406 16.23 -42.20 -7.83
CA GLU A 406 17.27 -43.21 -8.13
C GLU A 406 18.53 -42.56 -8.73
N ALA A 407 18.38 -41.66 -9.68
CA ALA A 407 19.49 -40.92 -10.32
C ALA A 407 20.26 -40.02 -9.35
N GLN A 408 19.60 -39.55 -8.28
CA GLN A 408 20.20 -38.71 -7.23
C GLN A 408 20.61 -39.50 -5.98
N ALA A 409 20.42 -40.81 -5.97
CA ALA A 409 20.79 -41.66 -4.83
C ALA A 409 22.27 -41.46 -4.46
N GLY A 410 22.56 -41.26 -3.19
CA GLY A 410 23.89 -41.03 -2.66
C GLY A 410 24.51 -39.66 -2.90
N LYS A 411 23.79 -38.72 -3.56
CA LYS A 411 24.25 -37.34 -3.77
C LYS A 411 23.82 -36.37 -2.67
N GLY A 412 23.01 -36.83 -1.73
CA GLY A 412 22.58 -36.06 -0.57
C GLY A 412 23.62 -35.91 0.53
N CYS A 413 23.36 -35.10 1.53
CA CYS A 413 24.18 -35.01 2.72
C CYS A 413 24.11 -36.33 3.51
N PRO A 414 25.25 -36.98 3.83
CA PRO A 414 25.27 -38.23 4.53
C PRO A 414 25.02 -38.12 6.05
N ALA A 415 24.78 -36.90 6.57
CA ALA A 415 24.54 -36.70 8.00
C ALA A 415 23.23 -37.37 8.43
N PRO A 416 23.26 -38.20 9.48
CA PRO A 416 22.07 -38.96 9.91
C PRO A 416 21.09 -38.14 10.75
N ASP A 417 21.47 -36.90 11.16
CA ASP A 417 20.80 -36.17 12.20
C ASP A 417 19.61 -35.29 11.76
N PRO A 418 19.55 -34.69 10.55
CA PRO A 418 18.43 -33.84 10.22
C PRO A 418 17.16 -34.63 9.86
N ILE A 419 16.12 -34.46 10.68
CA ILE A 419 14.77 -34.95 10.39
C ILE A 419 13.94 -33.77 9.90
N PHE A 420 13.47 -33.84 8.64
CA PHE A 420 12.57 -32.82 8.08
C PHE A 420 11.14 -33.33 8.19
N ILE A 421 10.31 -32.54 8.93
CA ILE A 421 8.86 -32.74 8.97
C ILE A 421 8.24 -31.66 8.09
N LEU A 422 7.65 -32.07 6.98
CA LEU A 422 7.00 -31.17 6.02
C LEU A 422 5.50 -31.28 6.16
N GLY A 423 4.82 -30.14 6.20
CA GLY A 423 3.38 -30.07 6.27
C GLY A 423 2.90 -28.64 6.55
N LEU A 424 1.58 -28.45 6.51
CA LEU A 424 0.97 -27.23 6.96
C LEU A 424 1.14 -27.10 8.49
N PRO A 425 1.18 -25.87 9.04
CA PRO A 425 1.14 -25.69 10.48
C PRO A 425 -0.01 -26.51 11.10
N ARG A 426 0.28 -27.27 12.15
CA ARG A 426 -0.64 -28.21 12.82
C ARG A 426 -1.08 -29.43 11.99
N ALA A 427 -0.34 -29.81 10.98
CA ALA A 427 -0.61 -31.05 10.22
C ALA A 427 -0.23 -32.34 10.96
N GLY A 428 0.24 -32.28 12.19
CA GLY A 428 0.61 -33.39 13.06
C GLY A 428 2.07 -33.44 13.36
#